data_3f6ff52a9a3e902bf7f6a7b841e75412
#
_entry.id   3f6ff52a9a3e902bf7f6a7b841e75412
#
_cell.length_a   1.000
_cell.length_b   1.000
_cell.length_c   1.000
_cell.angle_alpha   90.00
_cell.angle_beta   90.00
_cell.angle_gamma   90.00
#
_symmetry.space_group_name_H-M   'P 1'
#
loop_
_entity.id
_entity.type
_entity.pdbx_description
1 polymer ?
#
loop_
_entity_poly.entity_id
_entity_poly.type
_entity_poly.pdbx_seq_one_letter_code
_entity_poly.pdbx_strand_id
1 'polypeptide(L)'
;MQDTTDGSVAEWVAAWGAEVSAADIRSGRQRFDADLVAFGTHADVVVGREAVEAGQWAKIWPAIEDFAFVLGELRVRMSPDGLMAVAIVPWISTGVDVEGNPFDRPGRATIVLEREATGDPWTGTHTHFSLARGVSQSTFARREAIR
;
A
#
# COMPACT_ATOMS: atom_id res chain seq x y z
N MET A 1 -6.13 22.54 10.71
CA MET A 1 -5.65 22.25 9.90
C MET A 1 -4.46 21.86 9.84
N GLN A 2 -3.82 21.67 10.14
CA GLN A 2 -2.79 21.38 10.02
C GLN A 2 -2.26 20.32 9.38
N ASP A 3 -2.70 19.22 9.40
CA ASP A 3 -2.28 18.12 8.63
C ASP A 3 -2.23 18.46 7.21
N THR A 4 -3.12 19.23 6.76
CA THR A 4 -3.12 19.64 5.37
C THR A 4 -1.88 20.42 5.02
N THR A 5 -1.17 20.94 6.03
CA THR A 5 0.05 21.66 5.78
C THR A 5 1.29 20.79 5.94
N ASP A 6 1.13 19.56 6.42
CA ASP A 6 2.26 18.64 6.54
C ASP A 6 2.25 17.69 5.36
N GLY A 7 2.98 18.06 4.32
CA GLY A 7 3.05 17.27 3.10
C GLY A 7 3.81 15.97 3.25
N SER A 8 4.42 15.72 4.43
CA SER A 8 5.26 14.53 4.58
C SER A 8 4.46 13.23 4.48
N VAL A 9 3.18 13.22 4.91
CA VAL A 9 2.36 12.03 4.76
C VAL A 9 2.08 11.77 3.28
N ALA A 10 1.73 12.81 2.52
CA ALA A 10 1.47 12.65 1.10
C ALA A 10 2.73 12.20 0.36
N GLU A 11 3.89 12.72 0.73
CA GLU A 11 5.16 12.30 0.14
C GLU A 11 5.44 10.84 0.44
N TRP A 12 5.17 10.40 1.67
CA TRP A 12 5.38 9.01 2.06
C TRP A 12 4.48 8.08 1.23
N VAL A 13 3.20 8.45 1.09
CA VAL A 13 2.23 7.65 0.34
C VAL A 13 2.64 7.56 -1.13
N ALA A 14 3.05 8.69 -1.71
CA ALA A 14 3.47 8.72 -3.10
C ALA A 14 4.71 7.86 -3.33
N ALA A 15 5.68 7.94 -2.44
CA ALA A 15 6.91 7.17 -2.59
C ALA A 15 6.65 5.66 -2.44
N TRP A 16 5.79 5.29 -1.48
CA TRP A 16 5.45 3.88 -1.34
C TRP A 16 4.68 3.37 -2.55
N GLY A 17 3.77 4.18 -3.09
CA GLY A 17 3.06 3.80 -4.31
C GLY A 17 4.00 3.50 -5.45
N ALA A 18 5.06 4.28 -5.60
CA ALA A 18 6.05 4.05 -6.65
C ALA A 18 6.79 2.73 -6.42
N GLU A 19 7.09 2.39 -5.18
CA GLU A 19 7.75 1.13 -4.86
C GLU A 19 6.85 -0.07 -5.13
N VAL A 20 5.56 0.04 -4.81
CA VAL A 20 4.61 -1.01 -5.12
C VAL A 20 4.52 -1.20 -6.63
N SER A 21 4.43 -0.10 -7.37
CA SER A 21 4.32 -0.16 -8.83
C SER A 21 5.54 -0.81 -9.46
N ALA A 22 6.72 -0.57 -8.89
CA ALA A 22 7.97 -1.14 -9.39
C ALA A 22 8.24 -2.54 -8.82
N ALA A 23 7.40 -3.03 -7.94
CA ALA A 23 7.61 -4.27 -7.19
C ALA A 23 8.95 -4.24 -6.44
N ASP A 24 9.32 -3.06 -5.93
CA ASP A 24 10.57 -2.85 -5.23
C ASP A 24 10.37 -3.12 -3.75
N ILE A 25 10.37 -4.40 -3.39
CA ILE A 25 10.10 -4.84 -2.02
C ILE A 25 11.19 -4.36 -1.08
N ARG A 26 12.43 -4.36 -1.53
CA ARG A 26 13.56 -3.95 -0.69
C ARG A 26 13.37 -2.53 -0.17
N SER A 27 13.03 -1.59 -1.04
CA SER A 27 12.80 -0.21 -0.63
C SER A 27 11.52 -0.09 0.19
N GLY A 28 10.47 -0.81 -0.24
CA GLY A 28 9.19 -0.74 0.45
C GLY A 28 9.28 -1.20 1.90
N ARG A 29 10.00 -2.29 2.15
CA ARG A 29 10.05 -2.84 3.50
C ARG A 29 10.68 -1.86 4.50
N GLN A 30 11.56 -0.98 4.04
CA GLN A 30 12.23 -0.03 4.93
C GLN A 30 11.31 1.05 5.46
N ARG A 31 10.12 1.18 4.86
CA ARG A 31 9.13 2.16 5.30
C ARG A 31 8.30 1.68 6.47
N PHE A 32 8.45 0.44 6.88
CA PHE A 32 7.54 -0.19 7.83
C PHE A 32 8.28 -0.71 9.05
N ASP A 33 7.55 -0.71 10.17
CA ASP A 33 8.04 -1.23 11.42
C ASP A 33 8.12 -2.75 11.37
N ALA A 34 9.05 -3.32 12.13
CA ALA A 34 9.20 -4.77 12.20
C ALA A 34 7.94 -5.46 12.70
N ASP A 35 7.16 -4.77 13.52
CA ASP A 35 5.92 -5.31 14.10
C ASP A 35 4.67 -4.93 13.31
N LEU A 36 4.84 -4.57 12.04
CA LEU A 36 3.72 -4.23 11.14
C LEU A 36 2.64 -5.29 11.20
N VAL A 37 1.38 -4.84 11.28
CA VAL A 37 0.22 -5.71 11.13
C VAL A 37 -0.54 -5.24 9.90
N ALA A 38 -0.86 -6.15 9.00
CA ALA A 38 -1.49 -5.77 7.74
C ALA A 38 -2.62 -6.71 7.36
N PHE A 39 -3.66 -6.14 6.77
CA PHE A 39 -4.68 -6.87 6.03
C PHE A 39 -4.51 -6.48 4.56
N GLY A 40 -4.66 -7.43 3.65
CA GLY A 40 -4.50 -7.12 2.25
C GLY A 40 -5.53 -7.82 1.40
N THR A 41 -5.38 -7.65 0.10
CA THR A 41 -6.33 -8.23 -0.85
C THR A 41 -6.09 -9.72 -1.03
N HIS A 42 -4.97 -10.24 -0.56
CA HIS A 42 -4.62 -11.65 -0.70
C HIS A 42 -4.61 -12.39 0.63
N ALA A 43 -4.18 -11.72 1.70
CA ALA A 43 -4.03 -12.34 3.00
C ALA A 43 -4.96 -11.69 4.02
N ASP A 44 -5.37 -12.48 5.01
CA ASP A 44 -6.16 -11.96 6.13
C ASP A 44 -5.24 -11.14 7.04
N VAL A 45 -5.34 -11.28 8.34
CA VAL A 45 -4.49 -10.56 9.27
C VAL A 45 -3.12 -11.21 9.29
N VAL A 46 -2.09 -10.42 8.98
CA VAL A 46 -0.70 -10.89 8.97
C VAL A 46 0.09 -10.03 9.93
N VAL A 47 0.82 -10.67 10.83
CA VAL A 47 1.58 -9.99 11.89
C VAL A 47 3.06 -10.12 11.61
N GLY A 48 3.77 -8.99 11.61
CA GLY A 48 5.20 -8.93 11.40
C GLY A 48 5.57 -8.59 9.97
N ARG A 49 6.52 -7.67 9.82
CA ARG A 49 6.92 -7.16 8.50
C ARG A 49 7.38 -8.29 7.57
N GLU A 50 8.15 -9.25 8.09
CA GLU A 50 8.63 -10.34 7.25
C GLU A 50 7.49 -11.20 6.72
N ALA A 51 6.49 -11.47 7.58
CA ALA A 51 5.34 -12.26 7.17
C ALA A 51 4.48 -11.51 6.17
N VAL A 52 4.34 -10.19 6.35
CA VAL A 52 3.58 -9.36 5.40
C VAL A 52 4.29 -9.33 4.05
N GLU A 53 5.60 -9.20 4.06
CA GLU A 53 6.36 -9.23 2.81
C GLU A 53 6.14 -10.55 2.08
N ALA A 54 6.32 -11.67 2.75
CA ALA A 54 6.24 -12.98 2.12
C ALA A 54 4.80 -13.35 1.74
N GLY A 55 3.84 -13.01 2.58
CA GLY A 55 2.46 -13.46 2.43
C GLY A 55 1.57 -12.52 1.64
N GLN A 56 1.94 -11.25 1.50
CA GLN A 56 1.11 -10.28 0.80
C GLN A 56 1.89 -9.60 -0.32
N TRP A 57 2.95 -8.86 0.02
CA TRP A 57 3.64 -8.05 -0.99
C TRP A 57 4.25 -8.90 -2.09
N ALA A 58 4.97 -9.96 -1.73
CA ALA A 58 5.63 -10.81 -2.71
C ALA A 58 4.64 -11.54 -3.61
N LYS A 59 3.39 -11.71 -3.14
CA LYS A 59 2.35 -12.36 -3.92
C LYS A 59 1.63 -11.40 -4.84
N ILE A 60 1.38 -10.18 -4.38
CA ILE A 60 0.50 -9.25 -5.09
C ILE A 60 1.28 -8.27 -5.97
N TRP A 61 2.36 -7.68 -5.47
CA TRP A 61 3.05 -6.64 -6.24
C TRP A 61 3.49 -7.12 -7.63
N PRO A 62 4.07 -8.33 -7.77
CA PRO A 62 4.43 -8.79 -9.12
C PRO A 62 3.24 -9.19 -9.98
N ALA A 63 2.08 -9.38 -9.37
CA ALA A 63 0.89 -9.86 -10.08
C ALA A 63 -0.03 -8.75 -10.54
N ILE A 64 0.30 -7.49 -10.26
CA ILE A 64 -0.49 -6.34 -10.71
C ILE A 64 0.40 -5.42 -11.53
N GLU A 65 -0.25 -4.50 -12.25
CA GLU A 65 0.45 -3.54 -13.09
C GLU A 65 -0.10 -2.15 -12.82
N ASP A 66 0.73 -1.14 -13.04
CA ASP A 66 0.31 0.26 -13.03
C ASP A 66 -0.36 0.68 -11.72
N PHE A 67 0.15 0.17 -10.60
CA PHE A 67 -0.38 0.57 -9.30
C PHE A 67 -0.11 2.05 -9.04
N ALA A 68 -1.11 2.75 -8.54
CA ALA A 68 -0.93 4.14 -8.09
C ALA A 68 -1.98 4.48 -7.04
N PHE A 69 -1.54 5.19 -6.00
CA PHE A 69 -2.49 5.81 -5.09
C PHE A 69 -3.11 7.04 -5.76
N VAL A 70 -4.40 7.25 -5.54
CA VAL A 70 -5.11 8.40 -6.09
C VAL A 70 -4.89 9.57 -5.13
N LEU A 71 -3.74 10.23 -5.29
CA LEU A 71 -3.28 11.22 -4.30
C LEU A 71 -4.20 12.43 -4.19
N GLY A 72 -4.94 12.75 -5.26
CA GLY A 72 -5.93 13.82 -5.20
C GLY A 72 -7.08 13.53 -4.26
N GLU A 73 -7.26 12.28 -3.85
CA GLU A 73 -8.32 11.88 -2.92
C GLU A 73 -7.77 11.41 -1.57
N LEU A 74 -6.50 11.66 -1.32
CA LEU A 74 -5.89 11.31 -0.05
C LEU A 74 -6.48 12.18 1.07
N ARG A 75 -6.87 11.53 2.16
CA ARG A 75 -7.29 12.21 3.39
C ARG A 75 -6.36 11.79 4.51
N VAL A 76 -5.96 12.76 5.31
CA VAL A 76 -5.02 12.52 6.40
C VAL A 76 -5.65 12.96 7.71
N ARG A 77 -5.56 12.10 8.71
CA ARG A 77 -5.94 12.44 10.09
C ARG A 77 -4.67 12.41 10.92
N MET A 78 -4.42 13.47 11.66
CA MET A 78 -3.17 13.61 12.42
C MET A 78 -3.51 13.69 13.89
N SER A 79 -2.73 13.01 14.74
CA SER A 79 -2.88 13.14 16.19
C SER A 79 -2.47 14.55 16.63
N PRO A 80 -2.98 15.01 17.78
CA PRO A 80 -2.67 16.37 18.22
C PRO A 80 -1.18 16.65 18.39
N ASP A 81 -0.39 15.64 18.78
CA ASP A 81 1.05 15.82 18.95
C ASP A 81 1.83 15.64 17.65
N GLY A 82 1.16 15.28 16.54
CA GLY A 82 1.83 15.11 15.26
C GLY A 82 2.66 13.86 15.14
N LEU A 83 2.50 12.90 16.06
CA LEU A 83 3.35 11.70 16.08
C LEU A 83 2.66 10.47 15.48
N MET A 84 1.37 10.57 15.18
CA MET A 84 0.63 9.51 14.51
C MET A 84 -0.25 10.12 13.43
N ALA A 85 -0.32 9.47 12.31
CA ALA A 85 -1.21 9.89 11.22
C ALA A 85 -1.88 8.67 10.62
N VAL A 86 -3.10 8.87 10.12
CA VAL A 86 -3.84 7.87 9.37
C VAL A 86 -4.06 8.44 7.99
N ALA A 87 -3.57 7.73 6.98
CA ALA A 87 -3.79 8.09 5.58
C ALA A 87 -4.91 7.21 5.04
N ILE A 88 -5.90 7.82 4.42
CA ILE A 88 -7.04 7.14 3.83
C ILE A 88 -7.04 7.50 2.36
N VAL A 89 -6.84 6.50 1.50
CA VAL A 89 -6.58 6.82 0.09
C VAL A 89 -7.03 5.68 -0.82
N PRO A 90 -7.75 6.01 -1.91
CA PRO A 90 -8.04 5.00 -2.93
C PRO A 90 -6.78 4.69 -3.74
N TRP A 91 -6.80 3.57 -4.42
CA TRP A 91 -5.73 3.21 -5.33
C TRP A 91 -6.32 2.54 -6.57
N ILE A 92 -5.53 2.56 -7.63
CA ILE A 92 -5.87 1.88 -8.88
C ILE A 92 -4.76 0.92 -9.22
N SER A 93 -5.10 -0.12 -9.96
CA SER A 93 -4.12 -1.02 -10.53
C SER A 93 -4.77 -1.78 -11.66
N THR A 94 -3.97 -2.51 -12.41
CA THR A 94 -4.44 -3.42 -13.44
C THR A 94 -4.12 -4.82 -12.96
N GLY A 95 -5.14 -5.67 -12.89
CA GLY A 95 -4.96 -7.09 -12.62
C GLY A 95 -4.85 -7.86 -13.93
N VAL A 96 -4.46 -9.12 -13.84
CA VAL A 96 -4.36 -10.01 -14.99
C VAL A 96 -5.13 -11.27 -14.65
N ASP A 97 -6.12 -11.63 -15.46
CA ASP A 97 -6.93 -12.80 -15.16
C ASP A 97 -6.18 -14.08 -15.56
N VAL A 98 -6.80 -15.22 -15.29
CA VAL A 98 -6.16 -16.52 -15.51
C VAL A 98 -5.83 -16.75 -16.97
N GLU A 99 -6.53 -16.06 -17.87
CA GLU A 99 -6.28 -16.18 -19.31
C GLU A 99 -5.26 -15.18 -19.83
N GLY A 100 -4.75 -14.33 -18.95
CA GLY A 100 -3.76 -13.33 -19.32
C GLY A 100 -4.35 -12.00 -19.74
N ASN A 101 -5.64 -11.80 -19.57
CA ASN A 101 -6.31 -10.56 -19.96
C ASN A 101 -6.29 -9.54 -18.82
N PRO A 102 -6.04 -8.26 -19.13
CA PRO A 102 -6.04 -7.23 -18.08
C PRO A 102 -7.46 -6.88 -17.62
N PHE A 103 -7.59 -6.45 -16.38
CA PHE A 103 -8.84 -5.91 -15.89
C PHE A 103 -8.54 -4.85 -14.83
N ASP A 104 -9.47 -3.90 -14.66
CA ASP A 104 -9.32 -2.85 -13.65
C ASP A 104 -9.44 -3.46 -12.27
N ARG A 105 -8.46 -3.16 -11.41
CA ARG A 105 -8.40 -3.73 -10.07
C ARG A 105 -8.15 -2.61 -9.07
N PRO A 106 -9.15 -1.73 -8.86
CA PRO A 106 -9.05 -0.63 -7.92
C PRO A 106 -9.44 -1.03 -6.51
N GLY A 107 -9.05 -0.21 -5.54
CA GLY A 107 -9.42 -0.43 -4.16
C GLY A 107 -9.20 0.79 -3.31
N ARG A 108 -9.08 0.56 -2.01
CA ARG A 108 -8.88 1.63 -1.04
C ARG A 108 -7.98 1.10 0.07
N ALA A 109 -7.29 2.02 0.72
CA ALA A 109 -6.33 1.68 1.76
C ALA A 109 -6.46 2.61 2.94
N THR A 110 -6.20 2.06 4.12
CA THR A 110 -5.95 2.82 5.33
C THR A 110 -4.55 2.48 5.79
N ILE A 111 -3.74 3.51 6.05
CA ILE A 111 -2.34 3.34 6.42
C ILE A 111 -2.11 4.12 7.70
N VAL A 112 -1.60 3.45 8.73
CA VAL A 112 -1.26 4.10 9.99
C VAL A 112 0.23 4.35 10.01
N LEU A 113 0.61 5.59 10.27
CA LEU A 113 2.00 6.03 10.31
C LEU A 113 2.32 6.57 11.69
N GLU A 114 3.53 6.30 12.17
CA GLU A 114 4.00 6.79 13.46
C GLU A 114 5.42 7.30 13.32
N ARG A 115 5.79 8.24 14.21
CA ARG A 115 7.16 8.76 14.29
C ARG A 115 7.43 9.20 15.71
N GLU A 116 8.71 9.31 16.07
CA GLU A 116 9.10 9.62 17.45
C GLU A 116 9.09 11.10 17.74
N ALA A 117 9.33 11.93 16.73
CA ALA A 117 9.31 13.37 16.89
C ALA A 117 8.82 13.99 15.59
N THR A 118 8.25 15.20 15.71
CA THR A 118 7.87 15.95 14.52
C THR A 118 9.13 16.21 13.68
N GLY A 119 8.99 16.03 12.37
CA GLY A 119 10.13 16.16 11.47
C GLY A 119 10.87 14.87 11.21
N ASP A 120 10.67 13.84 12.04
CA ASP A 120 11.26 12.53 11.78
C ASP A 120 10.53 11.85 10.62
N PRO A 121 11.19 10.91 9.94
CA PRO A 121 10.51 10.13 8.91
C PRO A 121 9.37 9.30 9.51
N TRP A 122 8.31 9.15 8.76
CA TRP A 122 7.20 8.30 9.15
C TRP A 122 7.52 6.82 8.95
N THR A 123 7.00 5.99 9.85
CA THR A 123 7.11 4.54 9.75
C THR A 123 5.70 3.95 9.73
N GLY A 124 5.43 3.06 8.78
CA GLY A 124 4.14 2.39 8.70
C GLY A 124 4.02 1.30 9.74
N THR A 125 2.92 1.32 10.50
CA THR A 125 2.69 0.34 11.56
C THR A 125 1.47 -0.52 11.29
N HIS A 126 0.59 -0.10 10.38
CA HIS A 126 -0.57 -0.89 10.00
C HIS A 126 -1.03 -0.47 8.61
N THR A 127 -1.45 -1.44 7.82
CA THR A 127 -2.11 -1.16 6.55
C THR A 127 -3.31 -2.08 6.39
N HIS A 128 -4.34 -1.54 5.76
CA HIS A 128 -5.51 -2.31 5.37
C HIS A 128 -5.83 -1.97 3.91
N PHE A 129 -5.63 -2.92 3.04
CA PHE A 129 -5.98 -2.79 1.63
C PHE A 129 -7.20 -3.64 1.35
N SER A 130 -8.17 -3.06 0.66
CA SER A 130 -9.33 -3.82 0.21
C SER A 130 -9.68 -3.40 -1.20
N LEU A 131 -10.33 -4.31 -1.91
CA LEU A 131 -10.75 -4.05 -3.28
C LEU A 131 -12.05 -3.26 -3.28
N ALA A 132 -12.26 -2.47 -4.32
CA ALA A 132 -13.54 -1.83 -4.53
C ALA A 132 -14.61 -2.90 -4.72
N ARG A 133 -15.85 -2.52 -4.50
CA ARG A 133 -16.97 -3.48 -4.55
C ARG A 133 -17.06 -4.10 -5.93
N GLY A 134 -17.22 -5.42 -5.95
CA GLY A 134 -17.38 -6.15 -7.19
C GLY A 134 -16.10 -6.48 -7.94
N VAL A 135 -14.94 -6.06 -7.43
CA VAL A 135 -13.67 -6.30 -8.11
C VAL A 135 -13.16 -7.70 -7.73
N SER A 136 -12.66 -8.42 -8.74
CA SER A 136 -12.12 -9.75 -8.54
C SER A 136 -10.84 -9.71 -7.73
N GLN A 137 -10.74 -10.58 -6.73
CA GLN A 137 -9.56 -10.63 -5.87
C GLN A 137 -8.36 -11.23 -6.61
N SER A 138 -8.58 -12.27 -7.41
CA SER A 138 -7.47 -13.02 -8.01
C SER A 138 -6.82 -12.24 -9.13
N THR A 139 -5.50 -12.23 -9.13
CA THR A 139 -4.71 -11.65 -10.20
C THR A 139 -3.45 -12.50 -10.37
N PHE A 140 -2.95 -12.55 -11.59
CA PHE A 140 -1.86 -13.44 -11.95
C PHE A 140 -0.78 -12.66 -12.67
N ALA A 141 0.47 -13.12 -12.56
CA ALA A 141 1.57 -12.49 -13.26
C ALA A 141 1.41 -12.70 -14.76
N ARG A 142 1.93 -11.76 -15.55
CA ARG A 142 1.93 -11.90 -17.00
C ARG A 142 2.64 -13.15 -17.42
N ARG A 143 2.15 -13.76 -18.46
CA ARG A 143 2.67 -15.04 -18.90
C ARG A 143 3.73 -14.95 -19.99
N GLU A 144 4.11 -13.76 -20.40
CA GLU A 144 5.12 -13.65 -21.43
C GLU A 144 6.41 -14.32 -21.05
N ALA A 145 6.70 -14.40 -19.74
CA ALA A 145 7.91 -15.08 -19.29
C ALA A 145 7.90 -16.57 -19.65
N ILE A 146 6.75 -17.12 -19.95
CA ILE A 146 6.62 -18.54 -20.23
C ILE A 146 6.72 -18.85 -21.70
N ARG A 147 6.72 -17.84 -22.51
CA ARG A 147 6.85 -18.06 -23.97
C ARG A 147 8.30 -18.06 -24.43
#